data_fb775f8422c5f1baf8cef778af8d1f1d
#
_entry.id   fb775f8422c5f1baf8cef778af8d1f1d
#
_cell.length_a   1.000
_cell.length_b   1.000
_cell.length_c   1.000
_cell.angle_alpha   90.00
_cell.angle_beta   90.00
_cell.angle_gamma   90.00
#
_symmetry.space_group_name_H-M   'P 1'
#
loop_
_entity.id
_entity.type
_entity.pdbx_description
1 polymer ?
#
loop_
_entity_poly.entity_id
_entity_poly.type
_entity_poly.pdbx_seq_one_letter_code
_entity_poly.pdbx_strand_id
1 'polypeptide(L)'
;PAVGIAFDVLAAFARRPPFGYRVSVYSLLVIGVLSMIVWGHHMFTSGMSPYLGEYFSIVTVMITVPFAVLGLNLIASLWRARIRLRTPMLFGLGIIAAVGIGGLGGLWLGTATSDMYLHDSYFVVGHFHFMIGTVTFFGVFAATYYWYPKMFGRLMNETLGKIHFWLTVPGIFLAFVAMHYLGLGGLLRRTYDPTAYEYAQPLQWLNPVISIALFVAVAAQVVFLVNFFWSLFRKERAGPNPWDAATLEWTTPSPAPH
;
A
#
# COMPACT_ATOMS: atom_id res chain seq x y z
N PRO A 1 2.86 9.00 5.39
CA PRO A 1 3.08 9.74 4.12
C PRO A 1 2.32 9.17 2.94
N ALA A 2 2.35 7.82 2.69
CA ALA A 2 1.77 7.22 1.49
C ALA A 2 0.27 7.51 1.30
N VAL A 3 -0.51 7.49 2.37
CA VAL A 3 -1.95 7.83 2.33
C VAL A 3 -2.17 9.31 1.98
N GLY A 4 -1.34 10.23 2.50
CA GLY A 4 -1.37 11.65 2.10
C GLY A 4 -1.07 11.82 0.61
N ILE A 5 -0.02 11.16 0.11
CA ILE A 5 0.31 11.12 -1.33
C ILE A 5 -0.87 10.59 -2.15
N ALA A 6 -1.55 9.54 -1.65
CA ALA A 6 -2.73 9.01 -2.34
C ALA A 6 -3.84 10.05 -2.45
N PHE A 7 -4.12 10.81 -1.39
CA PHE A 7 -5.13 11.90 -1.45
C PHE A 7 -4.78 12.96 -2.50
N ASP A 8 -3.52 13.42 -2.57
CA ASP A 8 -3.09 14.43 -3.54
C ASP A 8 -3.19 13.90 -4.97
N VAL A 9 -2.65 12.70 -5.23
CA VAL A 9 -2.68 12.08 -6.55
C VAL A 9 -4.13 11.79 -6.98
N LEU A 10 -4.94 11.19 -6.10
CA LEU A 10 -6.34 10.89 -6.42
C LEU A 10 -7.14 12.16 -6.70
N ALA A 11 -6.97 13.23 -5.92
CA ALA A 11 -7.65 14.51 -6.15
C ALA A 11 -7.30 15.11 -7.51
N ALA A 12 -6.02 15.12 -7.88
CA ALA A 12 -5.56 15.64 -9.16
C ALA A 12 -6.14 14.87 -10.35
N PHE A 13 -6.12 13.54 -10.31
CA PHE A 13 -6.57 12.70 -11.43
C PHE A 13 -8.06 12.37 -11.41
N ALA A 14 -8.74 12.49 -10.27
CA ALA A 14 -10.20 12.49 -10.16
C ALA A 14 -10.82 13.85 -10.51
N ARG A 15 -9.99 14.92 -10.57
CA ARG A 15 -10.41 16.31 -10.83
C ARG A 15 -11.46 16.80 -9.84
N ARG A 16 -11.30 16.45 -8.59
CA ARG A 16 -12.18 16.82 -7.48
C ARG A 16 -11.39 16.98 -6.19
N PRO A 17 -11.79 17.90 -5.31
CA PRO A 17 -11.21 17.98 -3.98
C PRO A 17 -11.43 16.66 -3.22
N PRO A 18 -10.52 16.28 -2.30
CA PRO A 18 -10.68 15.10 -1.47
C PRO A 18 -11.96 15.17 -0.65
N PHE A 19 -12.72 14.08 -0.65
CA PHE A 19 -13.90 13.97 0.21
C PHE A 19 -13.47 13.88 1.68
N GLY A 20 -14.17 14.60 2.56
CA GLY A 20 -13.93 14.50 4.00
C GLY A 20 -12.52 14.93 4.44
N TYR A 21 -11.89 15.92 3.78
CA TYR A 21 -10.50 16.34 4.04
C TYR A 21 -10.18 16.50 5.53
N ARG A 22 -10.99 17.31 6.27
CA ARG A 22 -10.74 17.55 7.71
C ARG A 22 -10.81 16.27 8.54
N VAL A 23 -11.82 15.43 8.26
CA VAL A 23 -12.00 14.15 8.95
C VAL A 23 -10.82 13.22 8.65
N SER A 24 -10.32 13.20 7.41
CA SER A 24 -9.13 12.42 7.02
C SER A 24 -7.88 12.89 7.75
N VAL A 25 -7.67 14.20 7.90
CA VAL A 25 -6.54 14.76 8.67
C VAL A 25 -6.61 14.32 10.12
N TYR A 26 -7.78 14.48 10.78
CA TYR A 26 -7.96 14.03 12.16
C TYR A 26 -7.80 12.52 12.31
N SER A 27 -8.30 11.73 11.36
CA SER A 27 -8.09 10.28 11.35
C SER A 27 -6.61 9.90 11.28
N LEU A 28 -5.82 10.57 10.44
CA LEU A 28 -4.37 10.34 10.37
C LEU A 28 -3.64 10.69 11.69
N LEU A 29 -4.03 11.77 12.34
CA LEU A 29 -3.47 12.14 13.65
C LEU A 29 -3.84 11.11 14.73
N VAL A 30 -5.10 10.69 14.78
CA VAL A 30 -5.56 9.65 15.72
C VAL A 30 -4.85 8.32 15.48
N ILE A 31 -4.69 7.89 14.22
CA ILE A 31 -3.91 6.70 13.86
C ILE A 31 -2.48 6.82 14.36
N GLY A 32 -1.84 7.99 14.16
CA GLY A 32 -0.47 8.23 14.61
C GLY A 32 -0.32 8.04 16.12
N VAL A 33 -1.23 8.60 16.92
CA VAL A 33 -1.22 8.45 18.39
C VAL A 33 -1.53 7.01 18.82
N LEU A 34 -2.60 6.41 18.27
CA LEU A 34 -3.00 5.05 18.62
C LEU A 34 -1.92 4.02 18.24
N SER A 35 -1.24 4.21 17.11
CA SER A 35 -0.17 3.31 16.66
C SER A 35 0.98 3.17 17.68
N MET A 36 1.22 4.18 18.49
CA MET A 36 2.22 4.11 19.58
C MET A 36 1.73 3.25 20.75
N ILE A 37 0.43 3.17 20.96
CA ILE A 37 -0.18 2.48 22.12
C ILE A 37 -0.47 1.02 21.81
N VAL A 38 -0.86 0.68 20.56
CA VAL A 38 -1.35 -0.65 20.20
C VAL A 38 -0.26 -1.70 19.99
N TRP A 39 1.02 -1.31 20.01
CA TRP A 39 2.15 -2.19 19.61
C TRP A 39 2.20 -3.54 20.34
N GLY A 40 1.67 -3.61 21.56
CA GLY A 40 1.60 -4.83 22.35
C GLY A 40 0.76 -5.95 21.75
N HIS A 41 -0.03 -5.69 20.69
CA HIS A 41 -0.74 -6.75 19.95
C HIS A 41 0.22 -7.72 19.24
N HIS A 42 1.48 -7.38 19.06
CA HIS A 42 2.50 -8.31 18.56
C HIS A 42 3.04 -9.27 19.63
N MET A 43 2.50 -9.20 20.84
CA MET A 43 3.02 -9.92 22.00
C MET A 43 1.96 -10.85 22.66
N PHE A 44 0.84 -11.12 22.00
CA PHE A 44 -0.24 -11.93 22.57
C PHE A 44 0.22 -13.32 23.02
N THR A 45 1.18 -13.92 22.32
CA THR A 45 1.73 -15.25 22.62
C THR A 45 3.01 -15.24 23.46
N SER A 46 3.46 -14.06 23.95
CA SER A 46 4.70 -13.91 24.73
C SER A 46 4.58 -14.19 26.23
N GLY A 47 3.46 -14.74 26.67
CA GLY A 47 3.18 -14.92 28.11
C GLY A 47 2.50 -13.70 28.74
N MET A 48 1.93 -12.82 27.95
CA MET A 48 1.15 -11.68 28.41
C MET A 48 -0.05 -12.11 29.25
N SER A 49 -0.38 -11.33 30.31
CA SER A 49 -1.59 -11.62 31.08
C SER A 49 -2.86 -11.44 30.22
N PRO A 50 -3.91 -12.25 30.44
CA PRO A 50 -5.17 -12.14 29.68
C PRO A 50 -5.77 -10.74 29.68
N TYR A 51 -5.74 -10.04 30.80
CA TYR A 51 -6.24 -8.66 30.92
C TYR A 51 -5.49 -7.68 30.02
N LEU A 52 -4.17 -7.84 29.91
CA LEU A 52 -3.34 -6.99 29.05
C LEU A 52 -3.56 -7.35 27.58
N GLY A 53 -3.75 -8.63 27.26
CA GLY A 53 -4.14 -9.09 25.93
C GLY A 53 -5.48 -8.52 25.48
N GLU A 54 -6.48 -8.51 26.38
CA GLU A 54 -7.78 -7.90 26.09
C GLU A 54 -7.66 -6.38 25.86
N TYR A 55 -6.91 -5.69 26.72
CA TYR A 55 -6.64 -4.26 26.56
C TYR A 55 -6.04 -3.96 25.17
N PHE A 56 -4.98 -4.66 24.75
CA PHE A 56 -4.36 -4.43 23.45
C PHE A 56 -5.29 -4.82 22.31
N SER A 57 -6.14 -5.83 22.46
CA SER A 57 -7.15 -6.17 21.47
C SER A 57 -8.16 -5.03 21.27
N ILE A 58 -8.70 -4.50 22.35
CA ILE A 58 -9.66 -3.39 22.30
C ILE A 58 -9.04 -2.16 21.62
N VAL A 59 -7.86 -1.74 22.08
CA VAL A 59 -7.21 -0.54 21.53
C VAL A 59 -6.83 -0.74 20.05
N THR A 60 -6.42 -1.96 19.67
CA THR A 60 -6.11 -2.28 18.28
C THR A 60 -7.35 -2.30 17.38
N VAL A 61 -8.47 -2.83 17.86
CA VAL A 61 -9.73 -2.75 17.12
C VAL A 61 -10.21 -1.30 16.98
N MET A 62 -10.00 -0.46 18.00
CA MET A 62 -10.34 0.97 17.92
C MET A 62 -9.60 1.71 16.79
N ILE A 63 -8.34 1.39 16.50
CA ILE A 63 -7.60 2.04 15.41
C ILE A 63 -8.19 1.72 14.02
N THR A 64 -8.96 0.64 13.91
CA THR A 64 -9.63 0.27 12.66
C THR A 64 -10.66 1.32 12.23
N VAL A 65 -11.29 2.01 13.18
CA VAL A 65 -12.31 3.04 12.88
C VAL A 65 -11.71 4.18 12.05
N PRO A 66 -10.65 4.88 12.49
CA PRO A 66 -10.07 5.94 11.67
C PRO A 66 -9.42 5.40 10.38
N PHE A 67 -8.91 4.17 10.33
CA PHE A 67 -8.47 3.55 9.07
C PHE A 67 -9.62 3.31 8.09
N ALA A 68 -10.76 2.82 8.58
CA ALA A 68 -11.96 2.64 7.76
C ALA A 68 -12.48 3.98 7.22
N VAL A 69 -12.49 5.03 8.05
CA VAL A 69 -12.85 6.38 7.64
C VAL A 69 -11.94 6.89 6.51
N LEU A 70 -10.63 6.69 6.63
CA LEU A 70 -9.67 7.06 5.57
C LEU A 70 -9.94 6.30 4.27
N GLY A 71 -10.12 4.98 4.35
CA GLY A 71 -10.43 4.14 3.19
C GLY A 71 -11.74 4.57 2.51
N LEU A 72 -12.79 4.80 3.28
CA LEU A 72 -14.08 5.28 2.76
C LEU A 72 -13.97 6.67 2.13
N ASN A 73 -13.20 7.59 2.72
CA ASN A 73 -12.99 8.93 2.17
C ASN A 73 -12.18 8.88 0.86
N LEU A 74 -11.18 8.00 0.74
CA LEU A 74 -10.47 7.76 -0.52
C LEU A 74 -11.42 7.26 -1.60
N ILE A 75 -12.27 6.26 -1.30
CA ILE A 75 -13.27 5.73 -2.23
C ILE A 75 -14.31 6.79 -2.58
N ALA A 76 -14.83 7.52 -1.59
CA ALA A 76 -15.81 8.58 -1.79
C ALA A 76 -15.27 9.74 -2.65
N SER A 77 -13.96 10.00 -2.59
CA SER A 77 -13.30 10.99 -3.47
C SER A 77 -13.37 10.60 -4.94
N LEU A 78 -13.54 9.30 -5.25
CA LEU A 78 -13.68 8.79 -6.60
C LEU A 78 -15.14 8.76 -7.08
N TRP A 79 -16.11 8.92 -6.19
CA TRP A 79 -17.53 8.81 -6.52
C TRP A 79 -17.95 9.88 -7.55
N ARG A 80 -18.45 9.45 -8.70
CA ARG A 80 -18.84 10.31 -9.83
C ARG A 80 -17.70 11.24 -10.32
N ALA A 81 -16.44 10.87 -10.13
CA ALA A 81 -15.28 11.60 -10.59
C ALA A 81 -15.01 11.36 -12.08
N ARG A 82 -14.36 12.32 -12.73
CA ARG A 82 -13.86 12.18 -14.10
C ARG A 82 -12.43 11.65 -14.07
N ILE A 83 -12.28 10.36 -13.81
CA ILE A 83 -11.00 9.71 -13.54
C ILE A 83 -10.13 9.66 -14.80
N ARG A 84 -8.90 10.17 -14.68
CA ARG A 84 -7.85 10.04 -15.70
C ARG A 84 -6.89 8.92 -15.27
N LEU A 85 -6.91 7.78 -15.95
CA LEU A 85 -6.07 6.61 -15.63
C LEU A 85 -4.64 6.79 -16.14
N ARG A 86 -3.91 7.74 -15.55
CA ARG A 86 -2.47 7.94 -15.71
C ARG A 86 -1.71 7.09 -14.69
N THR A 87 -0.44 6.83 -14.95
CA THR A 87 0.40 5.98 -14.07
C THR A 87 0.34 6.34 -12.58
N PRO A 88 0.44 7.63 -12.17
CA PRO A 88 0.28 7.99 -10.75
C PRO A 88 -1.07 7.56 -10.17
N MET A 89 -2.16 7.76 -10.95
CA MET A 89 -3.51 7.38 -10.54
C MET A 89 -3.66 5.88 -10.35
N LEU A 90 -3.07 5.08 -11.24
CA LEU A 90 -3.11 3.63 -11.13
C LEU A 90 -2.46 3.15 -9.83
N PHE A 91 -1.29 3.68 -9.46
CA PHE A 91 -0.66 3.37 -8.17
C PHE A 91 -1.48 3.89 -6.99
N GLY A 92 -2.11 5.05 -7.10
CA GLY A 92 -3.06 5.56 -6.10
C GLY A 92 -4.24 4.61 -5.86
N LEU A 93 -4.83 4.06 -6.92
CA LEU A 93 -5.86 3.03 -6.83
C LEU A 93 -5.32 1.73 -6.22
N GLY A 94 -4.10 1.36 -6.56
CA GLY A 94 -3.37 0.23 -5.94
C GLY A 94 -3.22 0.39 -4.42
N ILE A 95 -2.98 1.61 -3.92
CA ILE A 95 -2.94 1.91 -2.48
C ILE A 95 -4.30 1.64 -1.83
N ILE A 96 -5.39 2.11 -2.43
CA ILE A 96 -6.74 1.86 -1.90
C ILE A 96 -7.01 0.37 -1.77
N ALA A 97 -6.70 -0.40 -2.81
CA ALA A 97 -6.91 -1.84 -2.82
C ALA A 97 -6.02 -2.54 -1.78
N ALA A 98 -4.75 -2.14 -1.64
CA ALA A 98 -3.82 -2.69 -0.66
C ALA A 98 -4.25 -2.41 0.79
N VAL A 99 -4.70 -1.18 1.07
CA VAL A 99 -5.25 -0.81 2.39
C VAL A 99 -6.53 -1.58 2.69
N GLY A 100 -7.39 -1.80 1.69
CA GLY A 100 -8.62 -2.57 1.85
C GLY A 100 -8.34 -4.02 2.25
N ILE A 101 -7.51 -4.73 1.48
CA ILE A 101 -7.18 -6.14 1.73
C ILE A 101 -6.33 -6.28 3.00
N GLY A 102 -5.25 -5.50 3.11
CA GLY A 102 -4.37 -5.55 4.27
C GLY A 102 -5.07 -5.14 5.56
N GLY A 103 -5.92 -4.11 5.52
CA GLY A 103 -6.69 -3.65 6.68
C GLY A 103 -7.63 -4.71 7.24
N LEU A 104 -8.29 -5.49 6.37
CA LEU A 104 -9.11 -6.62 6.80
C LEU A 104 -8.27 -7.68 7.54
N GLY A 105 -7.06 -7.99 7.05
CA GLY A 105 -6.12 -8.88 7.76
C GLY A 105 -5.77 -8.38 9.15
N GLY A 106 -5.64 -7.07 9.32
CA GLY A 106 -5.35 -6.44 10.61
C GLY A 106 -6.43 -6.61 11.68
N LEU A 107 -7.71 -6.70 11.27
CA LEU A 107 -8.82 -6.99 12.20
C LEU A 107 -8.64 -8.34 12.89
N TRP A 108 -8.26 -9.36 12.12
CA TRP A 108 -8.04 -10.71 12.65
C TRP A 108 -6.82 -10.77 13.56
N LEU A 109 -5.71 -10.14 13.15
CA LEU A 109 -4.46 -10.11 13.90
C LEU A 109 -4.52 -9.17 15.12
N GLY A 110 -5.44 -8.21 15.12
CA GLY A 110 -5.62 -7.26 16.20
C GLY A 110 -6.37 -7.79 17.41
N THR A 111 -6.99 -8.97 17.32
CA THR A 111 -7.72 -9.64 18.41
C THR A 111 -6.94 -10.83 18.91
N ALA A 112 -6.68 -10.89 20.23
CA ALA A 112 -5.92 -11.96 20.85
C ALA A 112 -6.48 -13.36 20.52
N THR A 113 -7.83 -13.49 20.51
CA THR A 113 -8.51 -14.76 20.22
C THR A 113 -8.19 -15.31 18.82
N SER A 114 -8.16 -14.48 17.80
CA SER A 114 -7.83 -14.91 16.43
C SER A 114 -6.33 -14.98 16.22
N ASP A 115 -5.57 -14.07 16.83
CA ASP A 115 -4.11 -14.04 16.69
C ASP A 115 -3.44 -15.30 17.28
N MET A 116 -4.03 -15.92 18.30
CA MET A 116 -3.54 -17.20 18.82
C MET A 116 -3.37 -18.30 17.75
N TYR A 117 -4.18 -18.26 16.69
CA TYR A 117 -4.11 -19.20 15.57
C TYR A 117 -3.28 -18.68 14.38
N LEU A 118 -3.15 -17.35 14.25
CA LEU A 118 -2.51 -16.71 13.12
C LEU A 118 -1.12 -16.18 13.44
N HIS A 119 -0.78 -16.10 14.74
CA HIS A 119 0.48 -15.57 15.22
C HIS A 119 1.66 -16.28 14.58
N ASP A 120 2.66 -15.52 14.18
CA ASP A 120 3.87 -16.02 13.53
C ASP A 120 3.65 -16.94 12.29
N SER A 121 2.46 -16.87 11.68
CA SER A 121 2.15 -17.53 10.42
C SER A 121 2.42 -16.64 9.19
N TYR A 122 2.33 -17.23 7.99
CA TYR A 122 2.39 -16.50 6.73
C TYR A 122 1.21 -15.51 6.56
N PHE A 123 0.13 -15.64 7.33
CA PHE A 123 -0.94 -14.64 7.37
C PHE A 123 -0.44 -13.27 7.85
N VAL A 124 0.37 -13.27 8.91
CA VAL A 124 1.03 -12.06 9.42
C VAL A 124 1.92 -11.45 8.34
N VAL A 125 2.67 -12.29 7.62
CA VAL A 125 3.58 -11.84 6.55
C VAL A 125 2.79 -11.17 5.42
N GLY A 126 1.71 -11.79 4.94
CA GLY A 126 0.83 -11.23 3.91
C GLY A 126 0.25 -9.89 4.35
N HIS A 127 -0.27 -9.81 5.59
CA HIS A 127 -0.86 -8.60 6.14
C HIS A 127 0.11 -7.42 6.15
N PHE A 128 1.26 -7.53 6.81
CA PHE A 128 2.16 -6.38 6.93
C PHE A 128 2.82 -5.99 5.60
N HIS A 129 3.00 -6.95 4.68
CA HIS A 129 3.47 -6.62 3.35
C HIS A 129 2.44 -5.80 2.56
N PHE A 130 1.14 -6.03 2.74
CA PHE A 130 0.14 -5.11 2.19
C PHE A 130 0.21 -3.74 2.85
N MET A 131 0.20 -3.69 4.18
CA MET A 131 0.05 -2.43 4.93
C MET A 131 1.30 -1.54 4.90
N ILE A 132 2.48 -2.11 5.11
CA ILE A 132 3.73 -1.35 5.16
C ILE A 132 4.45 -1.41 3.82
N GLY A 133 4.69 -2.61 3.29
CA GLY A 133 5.43 -2.81 2.05
C GLY A 133 4.71 -2.17 0.85
N THR A 134 3.57 -2.72 0.49
CA THR A 134 2.84 -2.34 -0.73
C THR A 134 2.39 -0.87 -0.70
N VAL A 135 1.76 -0.42 0.39
CA VAL A 135 1.29 0.97 0.51
C VAL A 135 2.45 1.96 0.41
N THR A 136 3.58 1.66 1.03
CA THR A 136 4.76 2.52 0.96
C THR A 136 5.35 2.57 -0.45
N PHE A 137 5.60 1.41 -1.06
CA PHE A 137 6.16 1.34 -2.42
C PHE A 137 5.25 2.00 -3.45
N PHE A 138 3.94 1.73 -3.39
CA PHE A 138 2.99 2.36 -4.31
C PHE A 138 2.90 3.86 -4.09
N GLY A 139 3.02 4.32 -2.84
CA GLY A 139 3.11 5.73 -2.51
C GLY A 139 4.34 6.39 -3.13
N VAL A 140 5.51 5.75 -3.03
CA VAL A 140 6.75 6.24 -3.65
C VAL A 140 6.63 6.28 -5.17
N PHE A 141 6.07 5.24 -5.80
CA PHE A 141 5.88 5.23 -7.25
C PHE A 141 4.87 6.28 -7.70
N ALA A 142 3.71 6.37 -7.03
CA ALA A 142 2.72 7.40 -7.33
C ALA A 142 3.32 8.81 -7.23
N ALA A 143 4.06 9.08 -6.15
CA ALA A 143 4.77 10.34 -5.92
C ALA A 143 5.81 10.62 -7.00
N THR A 144 6.65 9.64 -7.33
CA THR A 144 7.70 9.80 -8.33
C THR A 144 7.10 10.16 -9.68
N TYR A 145 6.13 9.40 -10.18
CA TYR A 145 5.48 9.70 -11.46
C TYR A 145 4.73 11.04 -11.44
N TYR A 146 4.12 11.42 -10.30
CA TYR A 146 3.34 12.64 -10.16
C TYR A 146 4.21 13.89 -10.11
N TRP A 147 5.25 13.89 -9.26
CA TRP A 147 6.12 15.03 -9.07
C TRP A 147 7.39 15.02 -9.94
N TYR A 148 7.58 14.02 -10.80
CA TYR A 148 8.71 13.98 -11.73
C TYR A 148 8.87 15.27 -12.55
N PRO A 149 7.78 15.90 -13.09
CA PRO A 149 7.88 17.20 -13.77
C PRO A 149 8.42 18.31 -12.86
N LYS A 150 8.05 18.31 -11.59
CA LYS A 150 8.55 19.31 -10.63
C LYS A 150 10.03 19.13 -10.30
N MET A 151 10.48 17.88 -10.20
CA MET A 151 11.89 17.57 -9.91
C MET A 151 12.80 17.81 -11.10
N PHE A 152 12.38 17.43 -12.30
CA PHE A 152 13.26 17.34 -13.47
C PHE A 152 12.77 18.13 -14.71
N GLY A 153 11.63 18.79 -14.65
CA GLY A 153 11.05 19.53 -15.77
C GLY A 153 10.65 18.66 -16.97
N ARG A 154 10.46 17.36 -16.76
CA ARG A 154 10.16 16.37 -17.81
C ARG A 154 9.07 15.41 -17.35
N LEU A 155 8.43 14.72 -18.29
CA LEU A 155 7.47 13.65 -18.00
C LEU A 155 8.13 12.28 -18.19
N MET A 156 7.85 11.37 -17.27
CA MET A 156 8.17 9.95 -17.47
C MET A 156 7.29 9.36 -18.59
N ASN A 157 7.80 8.33 -19.26
CA ASN A 157 7.04 7.67 -20.32
C ASN A 157 5.83 6.92 -19.72
N GLU A 158 4.65 7.26 -20.21
CA GLU A 158 3.38 6.72 -19.70
C GLU A 158 3.22 5.22 -20.03
N THR A 159 3.67 4.78 -21.22
CA THR A 159 3.57 3.36 -21.60
C THR A 159 4.44 2.49 -20.71
N LEU A 160 5.71 2.87 -20.49
CA LEU A 160 6.58 2.17 -19.55
C LEU A 160 6.05 2.23 -18.13
N GLY A 161 5.45 3.35 -17.72
CA GLY A 161 4.80 3.49 -16.43
C GLY A 161 3.65 2.50 -16.24
N LYS A 162 2.80 2.32 -17.25
CA LYS A 162 1.72 1.34 -17.23
C LYS A 162 2.23 -0.10 -17.26
N ILE A 163 3.27 -0.40 -18.03
CA ILE A 163 3.92 -1.72 -18.01
C ILE A 163 4.45 -2.01 -16.59
N HIS A 164 5.16 -1.06 -15.99
CA HIS A 164 5.63 -1.17 -14.61
C HIS A 164 4.48 -1.47 -13.64
N PHE A 165 3.37 -0.73 -13.72
CA PHE A 165 2.20 -0.94 -12.88
C PHE A 165 1.61 -2.34 -13.05
N TRP A 166 1.33 -2.77 -14.29
CA TRP A 166 0.64 -4.02 -14.55
C TRP A 166 1.49 -5.27 -14.30
N LEU A 167 2.80 -5.14 -14.25
CA LEU A 167 3.68 -6.23 -13.81
C LEU A 167 3.85 -6.23 -12.28
N THR A 168 3.94 -5.04 -11.66
CA THR A 168 4.19 -4.91 -10.21
C THR A 168 2.95 -5.26 -9.39
N VAL A 169 1.81 -4.63 -9.68
CA VAL A 169 0.64 -4.70 -8.81
C VAL A 169 0.01 -6.09 -8.78
N PRO A 170 -0.32 -6.75 -9.90
CA PRO A 170 -0.86 -8.11 -9.87
C PRO A 170 0.10 -9.10 -9.21
N GLY A 171 1.42 -8.99 -9.47
CA GLY A 171 2.43 -9.86 -8.86
C GLY A 171 2.44 -9.74 -7.33
N ILE A 172 2.48 -8.52 -6.81
CA ILE A 172 2.42 -8.24 -5.37
C ILE A 172 1.12 -8.76 -4.75
N PHE A 173 -0.03 -8.47 -5.38
CA PHE A 173 -1.33 -8.89 -4.86
C PHE A 173 -1.47 -10.41 -4.85
N LEU A 174 -1.07 -11.08 -5.93
CA LEU A 174 -1.09 -12.54 -6.00
C LEU A 174 -0.22 -13.16 -4.91
N ALA A 175 1.01 -12.65 -4.74
CA ALA A 175 1.92 -13.18 -3.74
C ALA A 175 1.39 -13.02 -2.31
N PHE A 176 0.91 -11.83 -1.95
CA PHE A 176 0.53 -11.57 -0.56
C PHE A 176 -0.85 -12.12 -0.21
N VAL A 177 -1.78 -12.22 -1.17
CA VAL A 177 -3.02 -12.99 -0.98
C VAL A 177 -2.70 -14.48 -0.79
N ALA A 178 -1.82 -15.05 -1.60
CA ALA A 178 -1.40 -16.44 -1.44
C ALA A 178 -0.74 -16.69 -0.08
N MET A 179 0.05 -15.72 0.45
CA MET A 179 0.60 -15.80 1.81
C MET A 179 -0.48 -15.84 2.89
N HIS A 180 -1.58 -15.10 2.74
CA HIS A 180 -2.71 -15.19 3.68
C HIS A 180 -3.30 -16.62 3.67
N TYR A 181 -3.46 -17.23 2.50
CA TYR A 181 -3.94 -18.61 2.40
C TYR A 181 -3.00 -19.61 3.05
N LEU A 182 -1.68 -19.48 2.82
CA LEU A 182 -0.68 -20.33 3.50
C LEU A 182 -0.74 -20.17 5.02
N GLY A 183 -0.92 -18.93 5.50
CA GLY A 183 -1.03 -18.65 6.93
C GLY A 183 -2.31 -19.20 7.55
N LEU A 184 -3.45 -19.13 6.85
CA LEU A 184 -4.69 -19.79 7.27
C LEU A 184 -4.53 -21.32 7.34
N GLY A 185 -3.71 -21.90 6.47
CA GLY A 185 -3.31 -23.31 6.52
C GLY A 185 -2.30 -23.63 7.62
N GLY A 186 -1.92 -22.66 8.46
CA GLY A 186 -1.03 -22.85 9.59
C GLY A 186 0.46 -22.82 9.27
N LEU A 187 0.87 -22.49 8.03
CA LEU A 187 2.31 -22.42 7.71
C LEU A 187 2.95 -21.26 8.48
N LEU A 188 3.95 -21.61 9.30
CA LEU A 188 4.67 -20.65 10.12
C LEU A 188 5.68 -19.85 9.29
N ARG A 189 5.85 -18.58 9.61
CA ARG A 189 6.94 -17.75 9.08
C ARG A 189 8.28 -18.16 9.71
N ARG A 190 9.39 -17.77 9.10
CA ARG A 190 10.77 -18.07 9.58
C ARG A 190 11.10 -19.55 9.60
N THR A 191 10.41 -20.33 8.80
CA THR A 191 10.64 -21.75 8.64
C THR A 191 11.77 -21.97 7.62
N TYR A 192 12.76 -22.79 7.98
CA TYR A 192 13.86 -23.15 7.08
C TYR A 192 13.36 -23.98 5.89
N ASP A 193 12.58 -25.00 6.18
CA ASP A 193 12.00 -25.88 5.18
C ASP A 193 10.47 -25.93 5.34
N PRO A 194 9.72 -25.20 4.52
CA PRO A 194 8.26 -25.19 4.59
C PRO A 194 7.64 -26.53 4.19
N THR A 195 8.39 -27.43 3.53
CA THR A 195 7.90 -28.74 3.09
C THR A 195 7.93 -29.79 4.20
N ALA A 196 8.61 -29.50 5.31
CA ALA A 196 8.69 -30.40 6.45
C ALA A 196 7.37 -30.57 7.21
N TYR A 197 6.41 -29.69 6.99
CA TYR A 197 5.11 -29.73 7.68
C TYR A 197 4.10 -30.54 6.88
N GLU A 198 3.77 -31.72 7.36
CA GLU A 198 2.83 -32.65 6.70
C GLU A 198 1.44 -32.02 6.51
N TYR A 199 0.94 -31.32 7.52
CA TYR A 199 -0.38 -30.64 7.46
C TYR A 199 -0.44 -29.51 6.41
N ALA A 200 0.69 -28.93 6.04
CA ALA A 200 0.76 -27.86 5.05
C ALA A 200 0.99 -28.36 3.61
N GLN A 201 1.21 -29.67 3.41
CA GLN A 201 1.45 -30.26 2.09
C GLN A 201 0.40 -29.91 1.04
N PRO A 202 -0.91 -29.89 1.34
CA PRO A 202 -1.94 -29.54 0.34
C PRO A 202 -1.80 -28.11 -0.21
N LEU A 203 -1.10 -27.21 0.50
CA LEU A 203 -0.94 -25.80 0.14
C LEU A 203 0.47 -25.47 -0.39
N GLN A 204 1.39 -26.44 -0.41
CA GLN A 204 2.78 -26.19 -0.83
C GLN A 204 2.94 -25.67 -2.26
N TRP A 205 1.98 -25.95 -3.15
CA TRP A 205 1.96 -25.41 -4.49
C TRP A 205 1.88 -23.88 -4.55
N LEU A 206 1.45 -23.22 -3.47
CA LEU A 206 1.42 -21.76 -3.38
C LEU A 206 2.83 -21.14 -3.25
N ASN A 207 3.81 -21.86 -2.68
CA ASN A 207 5.18 -21.33 -2.52
C ASN A 207 5.84 -20.95 -3.86
N PRO A 208 5.88 -21.84 -4.89
CA PRO A 208 6.38 -21.42 -6.19
C PRO A 208 5.55 -20.31 -6.84
N VAL A 209 4.23 -20.27 -6.65
CA VAL A 209 3.38 -19.19 -7.15
C VAL A 209 3.78 -17.84 -6.54
N ILE A 210 3.96 -17.79 -5.21
CA ILE A 210 4.43 -16.60 -4.50
C ILE A 210 5.78 -16.16 -5.03
N SER A 211 6.73 -17.09 -5.17
CA SER A 211 8.08 -16.80 -5.63
C SER A 211 8.09 -16.22 -7.05
N ILE A 212 7.37 -16.87 -7.98
CA ILE A 212 7.27 -16.40 -9.37
C ILE A 212 6.61 -15.01 -9.42
N ALA A 213 5.52 -14.81 -8.70
CA ALA A 213 4.80 -13.54 -8.64
C ALA A 213 5.70 -12.41 -8.13
N LEU A 214 6.51 -12.67 -7.08
CA LEU A 214 7.46 -11.71 -6.54
C LEU A 214 8.62 -11.46 -7.51
N PHE A 215 9.16 -12.49 -8.19
CA PHE A 215 10.20 -12.30 -9.20
C PHE A 215 9.71 -11.43 -10.36
N VAL A 216 8.47 -11.60 -10.82
CA VAL A 216 7.86 -10.73 -11.83
C VAL A 216 7.75 -9.29 -11.32
N ALA A 217 7.26 -9.10 -10.09
CA ALA A 217 7.14 -7.79 -9.49
C ALA A 217 8.50 -7.10 -9.28
N VAL A 218 9.55 -7.85 -8.90
CA VAL A 218 10.93 -7.34 -8.77
C VAL A 218 11.51 -7.00 -10.14
N ALA A 219 11.34 -7.86 -11.14
CA ALA A 219 11.79 -7.58 -12.50
C ALA A 219 11.13 -6.33 -13.11
N ALA A 220 9.87 -6.06 -12.75
CA ALA A 220 9.18 -4.84 -13.16
C ALA A 220 9.87 -3.55 -12.67
N GLN A 221 10.67 -3.62 -11.59
CA GLN A 221 11.41 -2.46 -11.10
C GLN A 221 12.52 -2.03 -12.06
N VAL A 222 13.04 -2.94 -12.88
CA VAL A 222 13.96 -2.59 -13.96
C VAL A 222 13.27 -1.67 -14.97
N VAL A 223 11.99 -1.94 -15.30
CA VAL A 223 11.20 -1.07 -16.20
C VAL A 223 11.03 0.33 -15.58
N PHE A 224 10.80 0.42 -14.27
CA PHE A 224 10.75 1.70 -13.56
C PHE A 224 12.08 2.45 -13.63
N LEU A 225 13.18 1.79 -13.33
CA LEU A 225 14.51 2.41 -13.35
C LEU A 225 14.88 2.88 -14.77
N VAL A 226 14.64 2.05 -15.79
CA VAL A 226 14.84 2.43 -17.18
C VAL A 226 13.99 3.66 -17.52
N ASN A 227 12.71 3.66 -17.16
CA ASN A 227 11.82 4.80 -17.40
C ASN A 227 12.31 6.06 -16.69
N PHE A 228 12.71 5.92 -15.41
CA PHE A 228 13.20 7.03 -14.60
C PHE A 228 14.42 7.71 -15.22
N PHE A 229 15.48 6.94 -15.50
CA PHE A 229 16.72 7.49 -16.02
C PHE A 229 16.60 7.94 -17.48
N TRP A 230 15.93 7.18 -18.34
CA TRP A 230 15.74 7.55 -19.74
C TRP A 230 14.95 8.85 -19.89
N SER A 231 13.94 9.05 -19.04
CA SER A 231 13.13 10.27 -19.07
C SER A 231 13.91 11.53 -18.73
N LEU A 232 15.02 11.44 -17.99
CA LEU A 232 15.92 12.57 -17.73
C LEU A 232 16.53 13.15 -19.01
N PHE A 233 16.72 12.35 -20.04
CA PHE A 233 17.38 12.73 -21.29
C PHE A 233 16.40 13.03 -22.44
N ARG A 234 15.08 12.91 -22.21
CA ARG A 234 14.09 13.25 -23.24
C ARG A 234 14.15 14.74 -23.57
N LYS A 235 14.01 15.07 -24.87
CA LYS A 235 14.05 16.47 -25.33
C LYS A 235 12.80 17.26 -24.93
N GLU A 236 11.65 16.59 -24.84
CA GLU A 236 10.36 17.21 -24.55
C GLU A 236 10.29 17.63 -23.07
N ARG A 237 10.05 18.91 -22.84
CA ARG A 237 9.88 19.45 -21.50
C ARG A 237 8.43 19.35 -21.07
N ALA A 238 8.19 19.11 -19.78
CA ALA A 238 6.88 19.23 -19.18
C ALA A 238 6.47 20.72 -19.11
N GLY A 239 5.18 20.98 -19.33
CA GLY A 239 4.61 22.29 -18.98
C GLY A 239 4.63 22.54 -17.47
N PRO A 240 4.31 23.75 -17.01
CA PRO A 240 4.33 24.11 -15.60
C PRO A 240 3.36 23.23 -14.77
N ASN A 241 2.20 22.88 -15.33
CA ASN A 241 1.19 22.02 -14.70
C ASN A 241 0.63 20.98 -15.69
N PRO A 242 1.33 19.88 -15.94
CA PRO A 242 0.93 18.88 -16.93
C PRO A 242 -0.30 18.06 -16.51
N TRP A 243 -0.71 18.15 -15.25
CA TRP A 243 -1.81 17.40 -14.68
C TRP A 243 -3.11 18.19 -14.53
N ASP A 244 -3.09 19.52 -14.74
CA ASP A 244 -4.16 20.45 -14.35
C ASP A 244 -4.52 20.32 -12.87
N ALA A 245 -3.52 20.09 -12.02
CA ALA A 245 -3.69 19.93 -10.58
C ALA A 245 -3.90 21.30 -9.91
N ALA A 246 -4.70 21.33 -8.85
CA ALA A 246 -5.10 22.57 -8.17
C ALA A 246 -4.27 22.85 -6.90
N THR A 247 -3.28 22.02 -6.57
CA THR A 247 -2.44 22.21 -5.40
C THR A 247 -1.32 23.22 -5.65
N LEU A 248 -0.84 23.83 -4.56
CA LEU A 248 -0.02 25.04 -4.61
C LEU A 248 1.29 24.87 -5.38
N GLU A 249 1.92 23.71 -5.28
CA GLU A 249 3.17 23.41 -6.00
C GLU A 249 3.03 23.50 -7.52
N TRP A 250 1.83 23.30 -8.06
CA TRP A 250 1.59 23.39 -9.51
C TRP A 250 1.33 24.81 -10.02
N THR A 251 1.33 25.82 -9.13
CA THR A 251 1.28 27.24 -9.52
C THR A 251 2.66 27.77 -9.93
N THR A 252 3.74 27.07 -9.61
CA THR A 252 5.12 27.45 -9.97
C THR A 252 5.59 26.73 -11.24
N PRO A 253 6.66 27.22 -11.92
CA PRO A 253 7.26 26.52 -13.06
C PRO A 253 7.74 25.10 -12.73
N SER A 254 7.92 24.29 -13.77
CA SER A 254 8.51 22.93 -13.69
C SER A 254 9.78 22.88 -14.53
N PRO A 255 10.98 22.62 -13.94
CA PRO A 255 11.22 22.40 -12.50
C PRO A 255 10.95 23.65 -11.67
N ALA A 256 10.81 23.48 -10.33
CA ALA A 256 10.67 24.61 -9.43
C ALA A 256 11.93 25.51 -9.49
N PRO A 257 11.80 26.85 -9.44
CA PRO A 257 12.95 27.73 -9.37
C PRO A 257 13.71 27.54 -8.05
N HIS A 258 15.02 27.67 -8.10
CA HIS A 258 15.90 27.61 -6.93
C HIS A 258 15.83 28.91 -6.13
#